data_81535a1b66f6aceacdc1feaf0e9f31e7
#
_entry.id   81535a1b66f6aceacdc1feaf0e9f31e7
#
_cell.length_a   1.000
_cell.length_b   1.000
_cell.length_c   1.000
_cell.angle_alpha   90.00
_cell.angle_beta   90.00
_cell.angle_gamma   90.00
#
_symmetry.space_group_name_H-M   'P 1'
#
loop_
_entity.id
_entity.type
_entity.pdbx_description
1 polymer ?
#
loop_
_entity_poly.entity_id
_entity_poly.type
_entity_poly.pdbx_seq_one_letter_code
_entity_poly.pdbx_strand_id
1 'polypeptide(L)'
;MISIGRLWKAMAKDSHNLMPKLLPDIISSIVILQEDGGVGTIRQSNFSPAIKEFSYWKDRVDAVDDQKHIFKYSVIEGGLIGKKVKSTSFELKFNEATDGGSVCKLSGEYETIEDRLPTEEETKEMIGGMIGMFKAVEGYLLANPDAYA
;
A
#
# COMPACT_ATOMS: atom_id res chain seq x y z
N MET A 1 1.94 18.19 11.78
CA MET A 1 1.28 17.01 12.38
C MET A 1 0.08 16.58 11.55
N ILE A 2 -0.01 15.32 11.21
CA ILE A 2 -1.07 14.82 10.33
C ILE A 2 -2.08 14.03 11.14
N SER A 3 -3.37 14.40 11.06
CA SER A 3 -4.43 13.70 11.77
C SER A 3 -4.65 12.30 11.17
N ILE A 4 -5.12 11.38 11.99
CA ILE A 4 -5.40 10.00 11.57
C ILE A 4 -6.45 9.95 10.45
N GLY A 5 -7.45 10.84 10.48
CA GLY A 5 -8.48 10.88 9.44
C GLY A 5 -7.93 11.26 8.08
N ARG A 6 -7.03 12.24 8.03
CA ARG A 6 -6.39 12.65 6.78
C ARG A 6 -5.51 11.54 6.20
N LEU A 7 -4.70 10.94 7.06
CA LEU A 7 -3.79 9.88 6.66
C LEU A 7 -4.58 8.66 6.15
N TRP A 8 -5.64 8.30 6.85
CA TRP A 8 -6.54 7.21 6.46
C TRP A 8 -7.14 7.43 5.09
N LYS A 9 -7.71 8.63 4.86
CA LYS A 9 -8.30 8.95 3.56
C LYS A 9 -7.28 8.89 2.43
N ALA A 10 -6.09 9.43 2.67
CA ALA A 10 -5.05 9.47 1.65
C ALA A 10 -4.51 8.08 1.32
N MET A 11 -4.19 7.27 2.32
CA MET A 11 -3.51 6.00 2.12
C MET A 11 -4.44 4.81 1.89
N ALA A 12 -5.61 4.80 2.49
CA ALA A 12 -6.53 3.68 2.38
C ALA A 12 -7.67 3.92 1.40
N LYS A 13 -8.23 5.12 1.38
CA LYS A 13 -9.43 5.39 0.60
C LYS A 13 -9.14 5.95 -0.79
N ASP A 14 -8.05 6.67 -0.97
CA ASP A 14 -7.74 7.33 -2.25
C ASP A 14 -6.35 7.02 -2.79
N SER A 15 -5.74 5.94 -2.33
CA SER A 15 -4.40 5.56 -2.78
C SER A 15 -4.33 5.32 -4.29
N HIS A 16 -5.41 4.86 -4.91
CA HIS A 16 -5.45 4.61 -6.35
C HIS A 16 -5.28 5.88 -7.19
N ASN A 17 -5.63 7.03 -6.64
CA ASN A 17 -5.41 8.33 -7.31
C ASN A 17 -4.11 8.98 -6.83
N LEU A 18 -3.83 8.89 -5.53
CA LEU A 18 -2.72 9.61 -4.92
C LEU A 18 -1.36 9.01 -5.25
N MET A 19 -1.22 7.69 -5.17
CA MET A 19 0.09 7.06 -5.36
C MET A 19 0.70 7.29 -6.74
N PRO A 20 -0.03 7.15 -7.85
CA PRO A 20 0.54 7.47 -9.17
C PRO A 20 0.90 8.95 -9.32
N LYS A 21 0.17 9.83 -8.64
CA LYS A 21 0.45 11.26 -8.65
C LYS A 21 1.75 11.60 -7.94
N LEU A 22 2.00 10.95 -6.79
CA LEU A 22 3.18 11.24 -5.95
C LEU A 22 4.42 10.48 -6.40
N LEU A 23 4.24 9.27 -6.96
CA LEU A 23 5.32 8.36 -7.29
C LEU A 23 5.23 7.87 -8.75
N PRO A 24 5.16 8.80 -9.72
CA PRO A 24 5.00 8.41 -11.13
C PRO A 24 6.18 7.60 -11.69
N ASP A 25 7.35 7.74 -11.07
CA ASP A 25 8.54 6.99 -11.49
C ASP A 25 8.51 5.53 -11.04
N ILE A 26 7.62 5.19 -10.12
CA ILE A 26 7.47 3.83 -9.58
C ILE A 26 6.14 3.23 -10.02
N ILE A 27 5.05 3.97 -9.78
CA ILE A 27 3.69 3.52 -10.07
C ILE A 27 3.12 4.38 -11.19
N SER A 28 2.88 3.76 -12.35
CA SER A 28 2.33 4.47 -13.50
C SER A 28 0.83 4.77 -13.32
N SER A 29 0.09 3.79 -12.80
CA SER A 29 -1.35 3.94 -12.57
C SER A 29 -1.86 2.86 -11.63
N ILE A 30 -3.00 3.13 -11.01
CA ILE A 30 -3.77 2.13 -10.25
C ILE A 30 -5.20 2.19 -10.76
N VAL A 31 -5.71 1.06 -11.24
CA VAL A 31 -7.04 0.97 -11.85
C VAL A 31 -7.93 0.07 -10.99
N ILE A 32 -9.15 0.52 -10.72
CA ILE A 32 -10.14 -0.30 -10.03
C ILE A 32 -10.87 -1.13 -11.09
N LEU A 33 -10.75 -2.46 -11.02
CA LEU A 33 -11.32 -3.38 -11.99
C LEU A 33 -12.72 -3.85 -11.62
N GLN A 34 -13.00 -4.02 -10.32
CA GLN A 34 -14.29 -4.48 -9.81
C GLN A 34 -14.60 -3.78 -8.51
N GLU A 35 -15.87 -3.55 -8.24
CA GLU A 35 -16.39 -2.87 -7.07
C GLU A 35 -15.97 -1.39 -6.99
N ASP A 36 -16.25 -0.75 -5.87
CA ASP A 36 -16.17 0.71 -5.73
C ASP A 36 -15.14 1.20 -4.71
N GLY A 37 -14.24 0.34 -4.26
CA GLY A 37 -13.22 0.70 -3.27
C GLY A 37 -13.45 0.09 -1.89
N GLY A 38 -14.59 -0.57 -1.67
CA GLY A 38 -14.87 -1.30 -0.44
C GLY A 38 -14.31 -2.73 -0.47
N VAL A 39 -14.76 -3.55 0.46
CA VAL A 39 -14.38 -4.96 0.55
C VAL A 39 -14.76 -5.70 -0.74
N GLY A 40 -13.85 -6.51 -1.26
CA GLY A 40 -14.04 -7.23 -2.51
C GLY A 40 -13.52 -6.50 -3.74
N THR A 41 -13.09 -5.24 -3.59
CA THR A 41 -12.55 -4.45 -4.70
C THR A 41 -11.28 -5.10 -5.24
N ILE A 42 -11.21 -5.23 -6.57
CA ILE A 42 -10.00 -5.69 -7.26
C ILE A 42 -9.35 -4.47 -7.90
N ARG A 43 -8.07 -4.24 -7.56
CA ARG A 43 -7.28 -3.13 -8.09
C ARG A 43 -6.09 -3.67 -8.84
N GLN A 44 -5.70 -3.00 -9.92
CA GLN A 44 -4.48 -3.31 -10.64
C GLN A 44 -3.53 -2.13 -10.54
N SER A 45 -2.36 -2.37 -9.96
CA SER A 45 -1.28 -1.39 -9.92
C SER A 45 -0.33 -1.68 -11.07
N ASN A 46 -0.10 -0.71 -11.93
CA ASN A 46 0.83 -0.81 -13.04
C ASN A 46 2.09 -0.05 -12.68
N PHE A 47 3.22 -0.74 -12.77
CA PHE A 47 4.51 -0.19 -12.35
C PHE A 47 5.27 0.35 -13.56
N SER A 48 6.14 1.32 -13.31
CA SER A 48 6.95 1.90 -14.35
C SER A 48 8.03 0.90 -14.81
N PRO A 49 8.61 1.10 -16.02
CA PRO A 49 9.71 0.25 -16.50
C PRO A 49 10.95 0.25 -15.60
N ALA A 50 11.06 1.21 -14.67
CA ALA A 50 12.14 1.22 -13.69
C ALA A 50 12.06 0.03 -12.73
N ILE A 51 10.86 -0.54 -12.50
CA ILE A 51 10.69 -1.75 -11.73
C ILE A 51 10.87 -2.94 -12.64
N LYS A 52 12.00 -3.64 -12.50
CA LYS A 52 12.38 -4.71 -13.42
C LYS A 52 11.82 -6.08 -13.05
N GLU A 53 11.48 -6.32 -11.79
CA GLU A 53 11.04 -7.61 -11.31
C GLU A 53 9.63 -7.97 -11.76
N PHE A 54 8.76 -6.96 -11.91
CA PHE A 54 7.39 -7.14 -12.36
C PHE A 54 6.84 -5.85 -12.95
N SER A 55 5.79 -5.96 -13.78
CA SER A 55 5.18 -4.80 -14.44
C SER A 55 3.85 -4.40 -13.84
N TYR A 56 3.18 -5.30 -13.14
CA TYR A 56 1.89 -5.04 -12.50
C TYR A 56 1.63 -6.03 -11.39
N TRP A 57 0.65 -5.70 -10.54
CA TRP A 57 0.01 -6.71 -9.69
C TRP A 57 -1.47 -6.37 -9.53
N LYS A 58 -2.27 -7.39 -9.24
CA LYS A 58 -3.66 -7.21 -8.85
C LYS A 58 -3.81 -7.56 -7.39
N ASP A 59 -4.53 -6.73 -6.65
CA ASP A 59 -4.84 -7.01 -5.26
C ASP A 59 -6.33 -6.94 -5.02
N ARG A 60 -6.77 -7.67 -4.01
CA ARG A 60 -8.16 -7.68 -3.55
C ARG A 60 -8.21 -7.07 -2.17
N VAL A 61 -9.14 -6.14 -1.97
CA VAL A 61 -9.37 -5.53 -0.66
C VAL A 61 -10.12 -6.54 0.20
N ASP A 62 -9.51 -7.00 1.28
CA ASP A 62 -10.08 -8.03 2.16
C ASP A 62 -10.86 -7.45 3.32
N ALA A 63 -10.46 -6.30 3.85
CA ALA A 63 -11.14 -5.66 4.97
C ALA A 63 -10.89 -4.15 4.97
N VAL A 64 -11.92 -3.40 5.30
CA VAL A 64 -11.84 -1.95 5.50
C VAL A 64 -12.65 -1.63 6.76
N ASP A 65 -11.99 -1.10 7.78
CA ASP A 65 -12.67 -0.70 9.02
C ASP A 65 -12.39 0.79 9.25
N ASP A 66 -13.39 1.62 8.93
CA ASP A 66 -13.26 3.08 9.03
C ASP A 66 -13.23 3.57 10.48
N GLN A 67 -13.68 2.76 11.44
CA GLN A 67 -13.67 3.12 12.85
C GLN A 67 -12.32 2.82 13.50
N LYS A 68 -11.79 1.63 13.21
CA LYS A 68 -10.49 1.20 13.74
C LYS A 68 -9.32 1.60 12.86
N HIS A 69 -9.60 2.11 11.65
CA HIS A 69 -8.61 2.49 10.65
C HIS A 69 -7.70 1.32 10.28
N ILE A 70 -8.35 0.22 9.91
CA ILE A 70 -7.67 -1.00 9.45
C ILE A 70 -8.00 -1.25 8.00
N PHE A 71 -6.98 -1.48 7.18
CA PHE A 71 -7.13 -1.79 5.77
C PHE A 71 -6.30 -3.03 5.46
N LYS A 72 -6.97 -4.08 4.94
CA LYS A 72 -6.31 -5.33 4.56
C LYS A 72 -6.50 -5.60 3.09
N TYR A 73 -5.45 -6.08 2.45
CA TYR A 73 -5.53 -6.50 1.05
C TYR A 73 -4.57 -7.65 0.78
N SER A 74 -4.90 -8.44 -0.25
CA SER A 74 -4.08 -9.57 -0.69
C SER A 74 -3.72 -9.38 -2.16
N VAL A 75 -2.47 -9.63 -2.50
CA VAL A 75 -2.04 -9.65 -3.90
C VAL A 75 -2.45 -11.00 -4.48
N ILE A 76 -3.29 -10.99 -5.53
CA ILE A 76 -3.87 -12.20 -6.11
C ILE A 76 -3.26 -12.57 -7.46
N GLU A 77 -2.56 -11.65 -8.10
CA GLU A 77 -1.96 -11.90 -9.40
C GLU A 77 -0.82 -10.91 -9.64
N GLY A 78 0.20 -11.34 -10.34
CA GLY A 78 1.34 -10.49 -10.68
C GLY A 78 2.30 -10.27 -9.52
N GLY A 79 3.10 -9.21 -9.60
CA GLY A 79 4.12 -8.94 -8.60
C GLY A 79 5.10 -10.11 -8.49
N LEU A 80 5.33 -10.57 -7.27
CA LEU A 80 6.19 -11.71 -6.98
C LEU A 80 5.44 -13.05 -6.92
N ILE A 81 4.10 -13.03 -7.13
CA ILE A 81 3.29 -14.26 -7.15
C ILE A 81 3.75 -15.15 -8.29
N GLY A 82 4.05 -16.41 -7.96
CA GLY A 82 4.54 -17.38 -8.92
C GLY A 82 6.04 -17.30 -9.20
N LYS A 83 6.71 -16.26 -8.72
CA LYS A 83 8.16 -16.09 -8.87
C LYS A 83 8.91 -16.38 -7.58
N LYS A 84 8.52 -15.73 -6.49
CA LYS A 84 9.15 -15.88 -5.18
C LYS A 84 8.17 -16.30 -4.09
N VAL A 85 6.91 -15.94 -4.25
CA VAL A 85 5.87 -16.24 -3.26
C VAL A 85 4.67 -16.88 -3.94
N LYS A 86 3.92 -17.68 -3.18
CA LYS A 86 2.64 -18.25 -3.60
C LYS A 86 1.50 -17.29 -3.32
N SER A 87 1.59 -16.59 -2.20
CA SER A 87 0.60 -15.61 -1.79
C SER A 87 1.25 -14.56 -0.90
N THR A 88 0.64 -13.38 -0.87
CA THR A 88 1.06 -12.31 0.03
C THR A 88 -0.15 -11.46 0.39
N SER A 89 -0.22 -11.05 1.66
CA SER A 89 -1.28 -10.19 2.16
C SER A 89 -0.69 -9.15 3.10
N PHE A 90 -1.36 -7.99 3.18
CA PHE A 90 -0.89 -6.87 3.96
C PHE A 90 -2.01 -6.30 4.80
N GLU A 91 -1.64 -5.75 5.96
CA GLU A 91 -2.53 -5.03 6.85
C GLU A 91 -1.90 -3.68 7.18
N LEU A 92 -2.66 -2.61 6.94
CA LEU A 92 -2.32 -1.26 7.38
C LEU A 92 -3.23 -0.90 8.53
N LYS A 93 -2.64 -0.54 9.68
CA LYS A 93 -3.38 -0.09 10.84
C LYS A 93 -2.87 1.28 11.26
N PHE A 94 -3.79 2.23 11.37
CA PHE A 94 -3.47 3.59 11.76
C PHE A 94 -3.98 3.85 13.17
N ASN A 95 -3.10 4.35 14.01
CA ASN A 95 -3.44 4.69 15.39
C ASN A 95 -3.10 6.13 15.67
N GLU A 96 -3.83 6.74 16.60
CA GLU A 96 -3.52 8.09 17.05
C GLU A 96 -2.30 8.05 17.96
N ALA A 97 -1.35 8.96 17.71
CA ALA A 97 -0.17 9.11 18.54
C ALA A 97 -0.48 9.99 19.74
N THR A 98 0.36 9.90 20.79
CA THR A 98 0.17 10.66 22.03
C THR A 98 0.26 12.18 21.83
N ASP A 99 0.93 12.62 20.76
CA ASP A 99 1.08 14.05 20.43
C ASP A 99 -0.01 14.57 19.48
N GLY A 100 -1.05 13.78 19.23
CA GLY A 100 -2.13 14.15 18.30
C GLY A 100 -1.87 13.81 16.84
N GLY A 101 -0.69 13.31 16.51
CA GLY A 101 -0.36 12.82 15.18
C GLY A 101 -0.85 11.40 14.96
N SER A 102 -0.24 10.69 14.02
CA SER A 102 -0.66 9.35 13.64
C SER A 102 0.52 8.39 13.56
N VAL A 103 0.26 7.12 13.86
CA VAL A 103 1.22 6.03 13.68
C VAL A 103 0.60 5.04 12.72
N CYS A 104 1.33 4.70 11.66
CA CYS A 104 0.94 3.66 10.72
C CYS A 104 1.74 2.39 10.99
N LYS A 105 1.04 1.29 11.23
CA LYS A 105 1.66 -0.02 11.40
C LYS A 105 1.34 -0.86 10.17
N LEU A 106 2.37 -1.33 9.49
CA LEU A 106 2.25 -2.22 8.36
C LEU A 106 2.66 -3.63 8.78
N SER A 107 1.80 -4.60 8.53
CA SER A 107 2.08 -6.01 8.74
C SER A 107 1.88 -6.74 7.42
N GLY A 108 2.73 -7.71 7.15
CA GLY A 108 2.61 -8.51 5.94
C GLY A 108 2.77 -9.98 6.24
N GLU A 109 2.03 -10.83 5.51
CA GLU A 109 2.18 -12.27 5.55
C GLU A 109 2.42 -12.75 4.12
N TYR A 110 3.27 -13.74 3.97
CA TYR A 110 3.53 -14.34 2.67
C TYR A 110 3.82 -15.82 2.81
N GLU A 111 3.51 -16.57 1.76
CA GLU A 111 3.84 -17.98 1.65
C GLU A 111 4.86 -18.12 0.53
N THR A 112 6.04 -18.66 0.85
CA THR A 112 7.13 -18.78 -0.10
C THR A 112 7.01 -20.01 -0.98
N ILE A 113 7.63 -19.96 -2.15
CA ILE A 113 7.78 -21.10 -3.04
C ILE A 113 9.00 -21.89 -2.55
N GLU A 114 8.85 -23.22 -2.48
CA GLU A 114 9.94 -24.14 -2.12
C GLU A 114 10.54 -23.85 -0.72
N ASP A 115 9.73 -23.36 0.21
CA ASP A 115 10.13 -23.03 1.58
C ASP A 115 11.31 -22.05 1.65
N ARG A 116 11.53 -21.29 0.61
CA ARG A 116 12.60 -20.31 0.56
C ARG A 116 12.15 -18.99 1.16
N LEU A 117 12.76 -18.61 2.28
CA LEU A 117 12.51 -17.31 2.88
C LEU A 117 13.18 -16.20 2.08
N PRO A 118 12.61 -14.97 2.05
CA PRO A 118 13.28 -13.83 1.45
C PRO A 118 14.62 -13.58 2.14
N THR A 119 15.59 -13.11 1.38
CA THR A 119 16.87 -12.71 1.97
C THR A 119 16.67 -11.44 2.80
N GLU A 120 17.62 -11.17 3.69
CA GLU A 120 17.61 -9.95 4.50
C GLU A 120 17.60 -8.71 3.59
N GLU A 121 18.35 -8.75 2.50
CA GLU A 121 18.39 -7.66 1.51
C GLU A 121 17.03 -7.46 0.81
N GLU A 122 16.39 -8.53 0.39
CA GLU A 122 15.06 -8.47 -0.22
C GLU A 122 14.02 -7.87 0.74
N THR A 123 14.08 -8.24 2.01
CA THR A 123 13.21 -7.71 3.05
C THR A 123 13.45 -6.22 3.25
N LYS A 124 14.71 -5.79 3.30
CA LYS A 124 15.07 -4.37 3.45
C LYS A 124 14.57 -3.53 2.28
N GLU A 125 14.69 -4.04 1.06
CA GLU A 125 14.21 -3.33 -0.12
C GLU A 125 12.70 -3.13 -0.10
N MET A 126 11.95 -4.17 0.30
CA MET A 126 10.50 -4.10 0.41
C MET A 126 10.07 -3.10 1.48
N ILE A 127 10.67 -3.16 2.66
CA ILE A 127 10.38 -2.25 3.76
C ILE A 127 10.75 -0.81 3.38
N GLY A 128 11.91 -0.62 2.76
CA GLY A 128 12.37 0.69 2.30
C GLY A 128 11.42 1.32 1.29
N GLY A 129 10.90 0.51 0.37
CA GLY A 129 9.91 0.97 -0.62
C GLY A 129 8.62 1.44 0.03
N MET A 130 8.13 0.69 1.02
CA MET A 130 6.91 1.05 1.75
C MET A 130 7.09 2.30 2.60
N ILE A 131 8.23 2.44 3.27
CA ILE A 131 8.56 3.65 4.03
C ILE A 131 8.65 4.85 3.10
N GLY A 132 9.25 4.69 1.93
CA GLY A 132 9.34 5.74 0.92
C GLY A 132 7.96 6.22 0.46
N MET A 133 7.04 5.29 0.24
CA MET A 133 5.66 5.62 -0.13
C MET A 133 4.96 6.38 1.00
N PHE A 134 5.11 5.93 2.23
CA PHE A 134 4.54 6.61 3.40
C PHE A 134 5.08 8.03 3.52
N LYS A 135 6.40 8.22 3.38
CA LYS A 135 7.02 9.54 3.47
C LYS A 135 6.57 10.48 2.35
N ALA A 136 6.32 9.95 1.15
CA ALA A 136 5.80 10.76 0.06
C ALA A 136 4.40 11.28 0.37
N VAL A 137 3.54 10.45 0.95
CA VAL A 137 2.20 10.85 1.40
C VAL A 137 2.30 11.87 2.52
N GLU A 138 3.14 11.62 3.51
CA GLU A 138 3.37 12.54 4.63
C GLU A 138 3.80 13.92 4.14
N GLY A 139 4.80 13.97 3.25
CA GLY A 139 5.28 15.23 2.68
C GLY A 139 4.19 15.98 1.93
N TYR A 140 3.38 15.27 1.16
CA TYR A 140 2.27 15.87 0.42
C TYR A 140 1.22 16.47 1.37
N LEU A 141 0.84 15.73 2.41
CA LEU A 141 -0.17 16.20 3.37
C LEU A 141 0.32 17.36 4.21
N LEU A 142 1.61 17.40 4.54
CA LEU A 142 2.21 18.54 5.26
C LEU A 142 2.27 19.78 4.38
N ALA A 143 2.56 19.60 3.08
CA ALA A 143 2.63 20.71 2.13
C ALA A 143 1.24 21.22 1.71
N ASN A 144 0.20 20.40 1.87
CA ASN A 144 -1.17 20.71 1.45
C ASN A 144 -2.13 20.50 2.62
N PRO A 145 -2.20 21.47 3.57
CA PRO A 145 -2.97 21.30 4.81
C PRO A 145 -4.46 21.02 4.62
N ASP A 146 -5.03 21.43 3.49
CA ASP A 146 -6.46 21.23 3.20
C ASP A 146 -6.76 19.91 2.48
N ALA A 147 -5.72 19.22 2.00
CA ALA A 147 -5.92 17.95 1.30
C ALA A 147 -6.43 16.88 2.28
N TYR A 148 -7.50 16.23 1.90
CA TYR A 148 -8.14 15.17 2.71
C TYR A 148 -8.59 15.64 4.10
N ALA A 149 -8.85 16.91 4.21
CA ALA A 149 -9.34 17.47 5.47
C ALA A 149 -10.73 16.94 5.88
#